data_63848da2ee6abb3186c3839bdb1304b7
#
_entry.id   63848da2ee6abb3186c3839bdb1304b7
#
_cell.length_a   1.000
_cell.length_b   1.000
_cell.length_c   1.000
_cell.angle_alpha   90.00
_cell.angle_beta   90.00
_cell.angle_gamma   90.00
#
_symmetry.space_group_name_H-M   'P 1'
#
loop_
_entity.id
_entity.type
_entity.pdbx_description
1 polymer ?
#
loop_
_entity_poly.entity_id
_entity_poly.type
_entity_poly.pdbx_seq_one_letter_code
_entity_poly.pdbx_strand_id
1 'polypeptide(L)'
;MRQWKTLLAIGGLLVVLTGGWLVFSPAATLVQAENLDTADVGGSGILDGMTFSAELGPVGKPADVKDTLVFANGTFVSTECERRCKYPARPYFVRQVGDRIEFVSETRCPDKDAKIVWRGTVDDRTIKGVYTWTTVRWYWTIEKEFAFEGTLVEGATPVAGSR
;
A
#
# COMPACT_ATOMS: atom_id res chain seq x y z
N MET A 1 -72.84 -34.05 22.66
CA MET A 1 -72.56 -35.52 22.64
C MET A 1 -71.18 -35.71 22.01
N ARG A 2 -70.21 -36.06 22.85
CA ARG A 2 -69.42 -37.29 22.75
C ARG A 2 -68.82 -37.45 21.39
N GLN A 3 -67.57 -37.69 21.27
CA GLN A 3 -66.44 -38.49 21.85
C GLN A 3 -65.21 -38.15 21.00
N TRP A 4 -64.08 -37.86 21.43
CA TRP A 4 -62.99 -38.66 22.08
C TRP A 4 -62.20 -39.61 21.15
N LYS A 5 -60.89 -39.47 21.28
CA LYS A 5 -59.79 -40.40 21.04
C LYS A 5 -59.07 -40.24 19.69
N THR A 6 -57.77 -40.38 19.51
CA THR A 6 -56.64 -40.72 20.40
C THR A 6 -55.34 -40.41 19.60
N LEU A 7 -54.31 -39.97 20.30
CA LEU A 7 -52.89 -40.13 20.12
C LEU A 7 -52.41 -41.06 19.00
N LEU A 8 -51.41 -40.59 18.25
CA LEU A 8 -50.15 -41.37 18.06
C LEU A 8 -49.01 -40.40 17.69
N ALA A 9 -48.01 -40.39 18.55
CA ALA A 9 -46.72 -39.73 18.33
C ALA A 9 -45.91 -40.61 17.37
N ILE A 10 -45.39 -40.00 16.33
CA ILE A 10 -44.23 -40.57 15.60
C ILE A 10 -43.20 -39.46 15.54
N GLY A 11 -42.13 -39.71 16.30
CA GLY A 11 -40.92 -38.89 16.27
C GLY A 11 -40.25 -38.97 14.91
N GLY A 12 -40.14 -37.85 14.26
CA GLY A 12 -39.30 -37.64 13.10
C GLY A 12 -38.10 -36.84 13.50
N LEU A 13 -36.96 -37.46 13.66
CA LEU A 13 -35.67 -36.86 13.90
C LEU A 13 -35.28 -36.04 12.65
N LEU A 14 -35.50 -34.75 12.68
CA LEU A 14 -35.03 -33.82 11.65
C LEU A 14 -33.57 -33.54 11.91
N VAL A 15 -32.70 -34.30 11.24
CA VAL A 15 -31.29 -33.96 11.15
C VAL A 15 -31.16 -32.74 10.24
N VAL A 16 -31.06 -31.55 10.83
CA VAL A 16 -30.70 -30.32 10.12
C VAL A 16 -29.21 -30.40 9.85
N LEU A 17 -28.85 -30.82 8.65
CA LEU A 17 -27.52 -30.64 8.12
C LEU A 17 -27.35 -29.14 7.83
N THR A 18 -26.86 -28.40 8.82
CA THR A 18 -26.36 -27.05 8.59
C THR A 18 -25.06 -27.16 7.80
N GLY A 19 -25.21 -27.18 6.47
CA GLY A 19 -24.09 -26.98 5.56
C GLY A 19 -23.54 -25.59 5.79
N GLY A 20 -22.47 -25.50 6.59
CA GLY A 20 -21.72 -24.28 6.76
C GLY A 20 -21.08 -23.93 5.43
N TRP A 21 -21.65 -22.96 4.74
CA TRP A 21 -20.98 -22.27 3.66
C TRP A 21 -19.89 -21.40 4.31
N LEU A 22 -18.67 -21.93 4.28
CA LEU A 22 -17.49 -21.12 4.53
C LEU A 22 -17.41 -20.10 3.39
N VAL A 23 -17.99 -18.93 3.62
CA VAL A 23 -17.75 -17.77 2.79
C VAL A 23 -16.30 -17.39 3.05
N PHE A 24 -15.39 -17.85 2.20
CA PHE A 24 -14.06 -17.28 2.10
C PHE A 24 -14.24 -15.86 1.54
N SER A 25 -14.43 -14.90 2.44
CA SER A 25 -14.15 -13.51 2.10
C SER A 25 -12.65 -13.41 1.90
N PRO A 26 -12.16 -13.01 0.72
CA PRO A 26 -10.81 -12.52 0.63
C PRO A 26 -10.80 -11.22 1.42
N ALA A 27 -10.41 -11.30 2.68
CA ALA A 27 -10.00 -10.12 3.43
C ALA A 27 -8.83 -9.56 2.63
N ALA A 28 -9.12 -8.54 1.81
CA ALA A 28 -8.10 -7.63 1.34
C ALA A 28 -7.40 -7.16 2.61
N THR A 29 -6.22 -7.70 2.85
CA THR A 29 -5.36 -7.27 3.93
C THR A 29 -4.98 -5.84 3.59
N LEU A 30 -5.79 -4.90 4.03
CA LEU A 30 -5.36 -3.52 4.15
C LEU A 30 -4.14 -3.58 5.04
N VAL A 31 -2.97 -3.42 4.45
CA VAL A 31 -1.73 -3.24 5.18
C VAL A 31 -1.99 -2.02 6.06
N GLN A 32 -2.28 -2.29 7.32
CA GLN A 32 -2.43 -1.25 8.33
C GLN A 32 -1.08 -0.56 8.44
N ALA A 33 -1.03 0.65 7.90
CA ALA A 33 0.13 1.52 7.90
C ALA A 33 0.50 2.04 9.30
N GLU A 34 -0.10 1.48 10.36
CA GLU A 34 0.00 2.01 11.71
C GLU A 34 1.20 1.52 12.53
N ASN A 35 1.93 0.51 12.08
CA ASN A 35 3.09 0.04 12.84
C ASN A 35 4.25 -0.33 11.90
N LEU A 36 4.76 0.65 11.16
CA LEU A 36 6.18 0.64 10.84
C LEU A 36 6.90 1.09 12.12
N ASP A 37 6.95 0.18 13.09
CA ASP A 37 7.77 0.37 14.28
C ASP A 37 9.22 0.52 13.80
N THR A 38 9.85 1.64 14.13
CA THR A 38 11.20 2.00 13.68
C THR A 38 12.27 0.97 14.08
N ALA A 39 11.90 -0.04 14.85
CA ALA A 39 12.77 -1.13 15.29
C ALA A 39 13.05 -2.20 14.21
N ASP A 40 12.17 -2.36 13.21
CA ASP A 40 12.33 -3.32 12.11
C ASP A 40 12.82 -2.67 10.79
N VAL A 41 13.20 -1.42 10.86
CA VAL A 41 13.69 -0.65 9.73
C VAL A 41 15.15 -1.02 9.45
N GLY A 42 15.34 -2.14 8.80
CA GLY A 42 16.64 -2.52 8.26
C GLY A 42 17.04 -1.54 7.15
N GLY A 43 18.05 -0.74 7.45
CA GLY A 43 18.93 -0.06 6.52
C GLY A 43 18.30 0.68 5.35
N SER A 44 18.20 1.99 5.48
CA SER A 44 18.22 2.88 4.30
C SER A 44 19.39 2.46 3.38
N GLY A 45 19.11 2.29 2.08
CA GLY A 45 20.12 1.96 1.09
C GLY A 45 19.90 0.66 0.30
N ILE A 46 19.01 -0.24 0.75
CA ILE A 46 18.76 -1.52 0.04
C ILE A 46 18.15 -1.33 -1.36
N LEU A 47 17.46 -0.23 -1.59
CA LEU A 47 16.89 0.14 -2.89
C LEU A 47 17.77 1.13 -3.65
N ASP A 48 18.90 1.56 -3.09
CA ASP A 48 19.77 2.56 -3.73
C ASP A 48 20.27 2.08 -5.10
N GLY A 49 20.28 3.00 -6.06
CA GLY A 49 20.61 2.73 -7.45
C GLY A 49 19.41 2.28 -8.29
N MET A 50 18.25 2.01 -7.68
CA MET A 50 17.05 1.64 -8.43
C MET A 50 16.34 2.89 -8.93
N THR A 51 15.93 2.84 -10.19
CA THR A 51 15.15 3.88 -10.86
C THR A 51 13.99 3.23 -11.58
N PHE A 52 12.78 3.70 -11.33
CA PHE A 52 11.56 3.15 -11.92
C PHE A 52 10.89 4.18 -12.82
N SER A 53 10.47 3.74 -14.01
CA SER A 53 9.51 4.49 -14.81
C SER A 53 8.11 4.10 -14.34
N ALA A 54 7.33 5.06 -13.86
CA ALA A 54 6.06 4.83 -13.22
C ALA A 54 4.93 5.66 -13.82
N GLU A 55 3.72 5.17 -13.66
CA GLU A 55 2.49 5.87 -13.96
C GLU A 55 1.70 6.09 -12.65
N LEU A 56 1.21 7.30 -12.48
CA LEU A 56 0.53 7.76 -11.27
C LEU A 56 -0.87 8.26 -11.60
N GLY A 57 -1.80 8.06 -10.69
CA GLY A 57 -3.16 8.61 -10.84
C GLY A 57 -4.00 8.48 -9.58
N PRO A 58 -5.14 9.17 -9.48
CA PRO A 58 -6.05 9.04 -8.35
C PRO A 58 -6.50 7.58 -8.16
N VAL A 59 -6.56 7.11 -6.92
CA VAL A 59 -7.03 5.75 -6.61
C VAL A 59 -8.39 5.49 -7.27
N GLY A 60 -8.50 4.36 -7.98
CA GLY A 60 -9.73 3.95 -8.69
C GLY A 60 -9.97 4.66 -10.02
N LYS A 61 -9.00 5.42 -10.53
CA LYS A 61 -9.03 6.05 -11.86
C LYS A 61 -7.81 5.63 -12.68
N PRO A 62 -7.86 5.75 -14.01
CA PRO A 62 -6.69 5.56 -14.85
C PRO A 62 -5.56 6.51 -14.44
N ALA A 63 -4.32 6.02 -14.55
CA ALA A 63 -3.13 6.85 -14.38
C ALA A 63 -3.09 7.94 -15.47
N ASP A 64 -2.72 9.16 -15.10
CA ASP A 64 -2.68 10.33 -15.97
C ASP A 64 -1.35 11.10 -15.90
N VAL A 65 -0.43 10.65 -15.06
CA VAL A 65 0.90 11.25 -14.88
C VAL A 65 1.98 10.18 -15.04
N LYS A 66 2.99 10.49 -15.87
CA LYS A 66 4.22 9.70 -15.94
C LYS A 66 5.27 10.32 -15.03
N ASP A 67 6.01 9.48 -14.33
CA ASP A 67 7.00 9.91 -13.36
C ASP A 67 8.23 8.99 -13.40
N THR A 68 9.33 9.48 -12.85
CA THR A 68 10.51 8.69 -12.55
C THR A 68 10.72 8.67 -11.03
N LEU A 69 10.71 7.48 -10.46
CA LEU A 69 10.91 7.27 -9.03
C LEU A 69 12.35 6.81 -8.82
N VAL A 70 13.12 7.56 -8.03
CA VAL A 70 14.56 7.34 -7.85
C VAL A 70 14.88 7.06 -6.39
N PHE A 71 15.64 5.98 -6.16
CA PHE A 71 16.25 5.65 -4.87
C PHE A 71 17.76 5.84 -4.97
N ALA A 72 18.32 6.74 -4.17
CA ALA A 72 19.75 7.02 -4.17
C ALA A 72 20.21 7.58 -2.82
N ASN A 73 21.37 7.13 -2.36
CA ASN A 73 22.01 7.64 -1.13
C ASN A 73 21.07 7.62 0.10
N GLY A 74 20.29 6.56 0.26
CA GLY A 74 19.33 6.42 1.35
C GLY A 74 18.11 7.33 1.23
N THR A 75 17.89 7.96 0.06
CA THR A 75 16.76 8.85 -0.18
C THR A 75 15.91 8.39 -1.36
N PHE A 76 14.65 8.79 -1.34
CA PHE A 76 13.66 8.58 -2.39
C PHE A 76 13.15 9.92 -2.91
N VAL A 77 12.93 10.00 -4.22
CA VAL A 77 12.32 11.16 -4.87
C VAL A 77 11.43 10.73 -6.03
N SER A 78 10.31 11.42 -6.17
CA SER A 78 9.48 11.49 -7.38
C SER A 78 9.92 12.71 -8.17
N THR A 79 10.48 12.51 -9.35
CA THR A 79 11.02 13.62 -10.15
C THR A 79 9.94 14.59 -10.60
N GLU A 80 8.72 14.10 -10.80
CA GLU A 80 7.60 14.93 -11.19
C GLU A 80 7.09 15.79 -10.02
N CYS A 81 7.04 15.24 -8.81
CA CYS A 81 6.70 16.00 -7.60
C CYS A 81 7.77 17.06 -7.28
N GLU A 82 9.05 16.73 -7.47
CA GLU A 82 10.14 17.70 -7.33
C GLU A 82 10.01 18.82 -8.36
N ARG A 83 9.81 18.49 -9.62
CA ARG A 83 9.70 19.45 -10.72
C ARG A 83 8.51 20.39 -10.57
N ARG A 84 7.33 19.87 -10.20
CA ARG A 84 6.08 20.65 -10.11
C ARG A 84 5.97 21.45 -8.84
N CYS A 85 6.38 20.89 -7.71
CA CYS A 85 6.07 21.41 -6.37
C CYS A 85 7.30 21.50 -5.47
N LYS A 86 8.50 21.26 -5.99
CA LYS A 86 9.78 21.30 -5.25
C LYS A 86 9.83 20.36 -4.04
N TYR A 87 9.09 19.23 -4.08
CA TYR A 87 9.20 18.21 -3.04
C TYR A 87 10.58 17.56 -3.09
N PRO A 88 11.43 17.75 -2.08
CA PRO A 88 12.81 17.28 -2.14
C PRO A 88 12.92 15.77 -1.93
N ALA A 89 14.04 15.20 -2.34
CA ALA A 89 14.44 13.86 -1.95
C ALA A 89 14.49 13.76 -0.42
N ARG A 90 13.96 12.67 0.15
CA ARG A 90 13.88 12.45 1.59
C ARG A 90 14.26 11.01 1.94
N PRO A 91 14.75 10.76 3.14
CA PRO A 91 15.04 9.42 3.59
C PRO A 91 13.87 8.46 3.34
N TYR A 92 14.17 7.26 2.91
CA TYR A 92 13.22 6.18 2.86
C TYR A 92 13.58 5.10 3.87
N PHE A 93 12.58 4.38 4.30
CA PHE A 93 12.70 3.26 5.24
C PHE A 93 12.11 2.03 4.60
N VAL A 94 12.68 0.87 4.87
CA VAL A 94 12.26 -0.39 4.26
C VAL A 94 11.98 -1.47 5.29
N ARG A 95 11.11 -2.38 4.92
CA ARG A 95 10.87 -3.65 5.60
C ARG A 95 10.88 -4.77 4.56
N GLN A 96 11.64 -5.82 4.80
CA GLN A 96 11.63 -6.99 3.94
C GLN A 96 10.50 -7.94 4.36
N VAL A 97 9.69 -8.37 3.38
CA VAL A 97 8.58 -9.30 3.58
C VAL A 97 8.67 -10.40 2.53
N GLY A 98 9.31 -11.51 2.90
CA GLY A 98 9.68 -12.56 1.94
C GLY A 98 10.65 -12.01 0.90
N ASP A 99 10.31 -12.16 -0.38
CA ASP A 99 11.11 -11.68 -1.51
C ASP A 99 10.79 -10.23 -1.90
N ARG A 100 9.85 -9.57 -1.21
CA ARG A 100 9.43 -8.21 -1.48
C ARG A 100 10.00 -7.23 -0.46
N ILE A 101 10.19 -6.00 -0.90
CA ILE A 101 10.65 -4.90 -0.06
C ILE A 101 9.53 -3.87 0.01
N GLU A 102 8.97 -3.69 1.19
CA GLU A 102 8.06 -2.58 1.45
C GLU A 102 8.86 -1.35 1.82
N PHE A 103 8.45 -0.18 1.34
CA PHE A 103 9.10 1.08 1.68
C PHE A 103 8.11 2.16 2.07
N VAL A 104 8.59 3.11 2.85
CA VAL A 104 7.90 4.35 3.19
C VAL A 104 8.86 5.53 3.09
N SER A 105 8.38 6.67 2.58
CA SER A 105 9.09 7.94 2.58
C SER A 105 8.11 9.10 2.78
N GLU A 106 8.47 10.09 3.58
CA GLU A 106 7.68 11.32 3.75
C GLU A 106 8.46 12.52 3.25
N THR A 107 7.85 13.32 2.38
CA THR A 107 8.40 14.58 1.89
C THR A 107 7.45 15.73 2.18
N ARG A 108 7.98 16.93 2.42
CA ARG A 108 7.21 18.13 2.70
C ARG A 108 7.52 19.21 1.67
N CYS A 109 6.47 19.91 1.26
CA CYS A 109 6.62 21.05 0.37
C CYS A 109 7.34 22.19 1.13
N PRO A 110 8.41 22.78 0.58
CA PRO A 110 9.11 23.86 1.24
C PRO A 110 8.29 25.17 1.30
N ASP A 111 7.38 25.36 0.35
CA ASP A 111 6.68 26.63 0.14
C ASP A 111 5.23 26.59 0.67
N LYS A 112 4.73 25.44 1.16
CA LYS A 112 3.34 25.27 1.58
C LYS A 112 3.24 24.24 2.71
N ASP A 113 2.23 24.38 3.55
CA ASP A 113 1.91 23.35 4.55
C ASP A 113 1.23 22.16 3.86
N ALA A 114 2.06 21.39 3.17
CA ALA A 114 1.65 20.20 2.45
C ALA A 114 2.74 19.12 2.54
N LYS A 115 2.31 17.87 2.63
CA LYS A 115 3.19 16.72 2.67
C LYS A 115 2.70 15.60 1.76
N ILE A 116 3.62 14.75 1.36
CA ILE A 116 3.33 13.50 0.67
C ILE A 116 3.95 12.36 1.49
N VAL A 117 3.16 11.34 1.75
CA VAL A 117 3.64 10.08 2.32
C VAL A 117 3.51 8.99 1.28
N TRP A 118 4.64 8.47 0.85
CA TRP A 118 4.74 7.36 -0.11
C TRP A 118 4.80 6.04 0.64
N ARG A 119 4.02 5.05 0.21
CA ARG A 119 4.06 3.68 0.70
C ARG A 119 3.96 2.75 -0.49
N GLY A 120 4.92 1.86 -0.63
CA GLY A 120 4.93 0.95 -1.76
C GLY A 120 5.68 -0.33 -1.49
N THR A 121 5.63 -1.19 -2.48
CA THR A 121 6.31 -2.48 -2.51
C THR A 121 7.14 -2.55 -3.78
N VAL A 122 8.39 -2.94 -3.63
CA VAL A 122 9.27 -3.34 -4.73
C VAL A 122 9.33 -4.87 -4.74
N ASP A 123 9.04 -5.44 -5.91
CA ASP A 123 9.04 -6.87 -6.17
C ASP A 123 9.80 -7.12 -7.48
N ASP A 124 11.02 -7.64 -7.38
CA ASP A 124 11.97 -7.80 -8.49
C ASP A 124 12.14 -6.49 -9.30
N ARG A 125 11.53 -6.42 -10.46
CA ARG A 125 11.62 -5.30 -11.41
C ARG A 125 10.41 -4.37 -11.39
N THR A 126 9.50 -4.55 -10.45
CA THR A 126 8.27 -3.76 -10.36
C THR A 126 8.18 -2.98 -9.07
N ILE A 127 7.59 -1.81 -9.13
CA ILE A 127 7.23 -1.01 -7.98
C ILE A 127 5.75 -0.67 -8.06
N LYS A 128 5.04 -0.76 -6.94
CA LYS A 128 3.65 -0.34 -6.84
C LYS A 128 3.30 0.14 -5.45
N GLY A 129 2.31 0.98 -5.35
CA GLY A 129 1.87 1.46 -4.05
C GLY A 129 0.87 2.61 -4.13
N VAL A 130 0.79 3.32 -3.03
CA VAL A 130 -0.04 4.52 -2.91
C VAL A 130 0.77 5.65 -2.30
N TYR A 131 0.42 6.88 -2.64
CA TYR A 131 0.87 8.03 -1.89
C TYR A 131 -0.32 8.89 -1.47
N THR A 132 -0.20 9.42 -0.27
CA THR A 132 -1.19 10.31 0.33
C THR A 132 -0.63 11.73 0.31
N TRP A 133 -1.30 12.61 -0.42
CA TRP A 133 -1.03 14.05 -0.40
C TRP A 133 -1.95 14.73 0.60
N THR A 134 -1.37 15.41 1.58
CA THR A 134 -2.08 16.15 2.62
C THR A 134 -1.70 17.60 2.58
N THR A 135 -2.66 18.51 2.65
CA THR A 135 -2.42 19.94 2.84
C THR A 135 -3.34 20.52 3.90
N VAL A 136 -2.77 21.35 4.76
CA VAL A 136 -3.52 22.06 5.79
C VAL A 136 -3.92 23.43 5.26
N ARG A 137 -5.20 23.73 5.34
CA ARG A 137 -5.80 25.01 4.98
C ARG A 137 -6.47 25.56 6.23
N TRP A 138 -5.95 26.63 6.79
CA TRP A 138 -6.49 27.39 7.93
C TRP A 138 -7.29 26.56 8.97
N TYR A 139 -8.46 26.02 8.64
CA TYR A 139 -9.32 25.26 9.55
C TYR A 139 -9.78 23.88 9.01
N TRP A 140 -9.26 23.43 7.87
CA TRP A 140 -9.51 22.06 7.37
C TRP A 140 -8.26 21.46 6.75
N THR A 141 -8.20 20.15 6.78
CA THR A 141 -7.18 19.37 6.10
C THR A 141 -7.77 18.72 4.85
N ILE A 142 -7.07 18.84 3.74
CA ILE A 142 -7.42 18.13 2.52
C ILE A 142 -6.45 16.98 2.38
N GLU A 143 -6.99 15.77 2.19
CA GLU A 143 -6.23 14.56 1.94
C GLU A 143 -6.69 13.92 0.64
N LYS A 144 -5.75 13.47 -0.17
CA LYS A 144 -6.02 12.77 -1.43
C LYS A 144 -5.06 11.61 -1.59
N GLU A 145 -5.58 10.47 -2.00
CA GLU A 145 -4.81 9.28 -2.29
C GLU A 145 -4.64 9.06 -3.78
N PHE A 146 -3.44 8.65 -4.15
CA PHE A 146 -3.05 8.32 -5.51
C PHE A 146 -2.35 6.98 -5.51
N ALA A 147 -2.61 6.18 -6.54
CA ALA A 147 -1.88 4.95 -6.81
C ALA A 147 -0.71 5.23 -7.74
N PHE A 148 0.33 4.41 -7.64
CA PHE A 148 1.42 4.37 -8.60
C PHE A 148 1.83 2.93 -8.90
N GLU A 149 2.26 2.71 -10.13
CA GLU A 149 2.84 1.45 -10.58
C GLU A 149 3.93 1.74 -11.60
N GLY A 150 5.01 0.99 -11.55
CA GLY A 150 6.15 1.21 -12.44
C GLY A 150 7.04 0.00 -12.62
N THR A 151 7.98 0.13 -13.56
CA THR A 151 8.98 -0.89 -13.88
C THR A 151 10.38 -0.31 -13.76
N LEU A 152 11.31 -1.15 -13.33
CA LEU A 152 12.74 -0.82 -13.22
C LEU A 152 13.27 -0.42 -14.60
N VAL A 153 13.94 0.72 -14.67
CA VAL A 153 14.63 1.18 -15.87
C VAL A 153 15.85 0.29 -16.13
N GLU A 154 16.04 -0.16 -17.37
CA GLU A 154 17.19 -0.96 -17.74
C GLU A 154 18.50 -0.17 -17.50
N GLY A 155 19.49 -0.83 -16.89
CA GLY A 155 20.78 -0.24 -16.53
C GLY A 155 20.88 0.24 -15.08
N ALA A 156 19.78 0.31 -14.34
CA ALA A 156 19.82 0.48 -12.89
C ALA A 156 20.21 -0.86 -12.25
N THR A 157 21.37 -0.93 -11.64
CA THR A 157 21.86 -2.15 -10.97
C THR A 157 21.33 -2.12 -9.53
N PRO A 158 20.55 -3.13 -9.09
CA PRO A 158 20.27 -3.28 -7.67
C PRO A 158 21.62 -3.46 -6.95
N VAL A 159 21.87 -2.65 -5.94
CA VAL A 159 23.01 -2.92 -5.06
C VAL A 159 22.71 -4.21 -4.32
N ALA A 160 23.34 -5.31 -4.75
CA ALA A 160 23.24 -6.58 -4.06
C ALA A 160 23.68 -6.35 -2.61
N GLY A 161 22.72 -6.48 -1.69
CA GLY A 161 22.99 -6.35 -0.27
C GLY A 161 24.13 -7.31 0.10
N SER A 162 25.21 -6.76 0.64
CA SER A 162 26.27 -7.55 1.23
C SER A 162 25.68 -8.45 2.31
N ARG A 163 25.81 -9.74 2.10
CA ARG A 163 25.50 -10.77 3.11
C ARG A 163 26.44 -10.64 4.29
#